data_22acaadae2f5b268ba531eed0c6117bb
#
_entry.id   22acaadae2f5b268ba531eed0c6117bb
#
_cell.length_a   1.000
_cell.length_b   1.000
_cell.length_c   1.000
_cell.angle_alpha   90.00
_cell.angle_beta   90.00
_cell.angle_gamma   90.00
#
_symmetry.space_group_name_H-M   'P 1'
#
loop_
_entity.id
_entity.type
_entity.pdbx_description
1 polymer ?
#
loop_
_entity_poly.entity_id
_entity_poly.type
_entity_poly.pdbx_seq_one_letter_code
_entity_poly.pdbx_strand_id
1 'polypeptide(L)'
;MFVLNDGNERIKNQEKYRMSTSRRKQLAGRKTLPKNTRRKKKRGRKMLRIIMIPLMILLLFLLFKSCIQKKNQYADVDATQPEMDIQLLDVNPYSRPGTTIDHVNGIVVHYTANPGSTAQDNRDYFNGLKDSHETSASSNFVIGLEGEIIQCIPTWEMAYASNDRNADTISIECCHPDENGKFTDATYRSLVQLTAWLCA
;
A
#
# COMPACT_ATOMS: atom_id res chain seq x y z
N MET A 1 13.99 56.27 -68.85
CA MET A 1 14.13 55.41 -67.65
C MET A 1 12.82 55.49 -66.85
N PHE A 2 11.88 54.67 -67.14
CA PHE A 2 10.56 54.66 -66.49
C PHE A 2 10.35 53.34 -65.75
N VAL A 3 10.10 53.50 -64.52
CA VAL A 3 9.97 52.40 -63.52
C VAL A 3 8.54 51.97 -63.50
N LEU A 4 8.36 50.68 -63.69
CA LEU A 4 7.12 49.96 -63.49
C LEU A 4 6.82 49.78 -61.98
N ASN A 5 5.84 50.49 -61.46
CA ASN A 5 5.38 50.30 -60.07
C ASN A 5 3.87 50.28 -59.93
N ASP A 6 3.13 49.86 -60.95
CA ASP A 6 1.66 49.90 -60.95
C ASP A 6 1.00 48.50 -60.73
N GLY A 7 1.79 47.44 -60.80
CA GLY A 7 1.26 46.06 -60.63
C GLY A 7 1.07 45.64 -59.18
N ASN A 8 1.88 46.14 -58.24
CA ASN A 8 1.92 45.66 -56.89
C ASN A 8 0.82 46.26 -55.98
N GLU A 9 0.37 47.49 -56.29
CA GLU A 9 -0.75 48.13 -55.61
C GLU A 9 -2.13 47.51 -55.96
N ARG A 10 -2.32 47.11 -57.23
CA ARG A 10 -3.54 46.48 -57.69
C ARG A 10 -3.74 45.10 -57.04
N ILE A 11 -2.67 44.32 -56.85
CA ILE A 11 -2.72 42.99 -56.23
C ILE A 11 -3.05 43.16 -54.74
N LYS A 12 -2.42 44.06 -54.02
CA LYS A 12 -2.72 44.34 -52.60
C LYS A 12 -4.15 44.84 -52.37
N ASN A 13 -4.70 45.63 -53.26
CA ASN A 13 -6.07 46.09 -53.19
C ASN A 13 -7.07 44.98 -53.48
N GLN A 14 -6.79 44.05 -54.41
CA GLN A 14 -7.64 42.89 -54.64
C GLN A 14 -7.62 41.90 -53.47
N GLU A 15 -6.49 41.65 -52.86
CA GLU A 15 -6.39 40.81 -51.66
C GLU A 15 -7.12 41.41 -50.48
N LYS A 16 -7.02 42.71 -50.25
CA LYS A 16 -7.74 43.43 -49.20
C LYS A 16 -9.26 43.37 -49.37
N TYR A 17 -9.73 43.42 -50.63
CA TYR A 17 -11.15 43.29 -50.93
C TYR A 17 -11.64 41.87 -50.78
N ARG A 18 -10.85 40.85 -51.16
CA ARG A 18 -11.13 39.44 -50.97
C ARG A 18 -11.21 39.03 -49.52
N MET A 19 -10.30 39.56 -48.67
CA MET A 19 -10.34 39.30 -47.23
C MET A 19 -11.52 39.97 -46.53
N SER A 20 -11.93 41.15 -46.97
CA SER A 20 -13.10 41.86 -46.44
C SER A 20 -14.43 41.13 -46.76
N THR A 21 -14.56 40.55 -47.95
CA THR A 21 -15.74 39.80 -48.34
C THR A 21 -15.79 38.40 -47.68
N SER A 22 -14.64 37.75 -47.44
CA SER A 22 -14.53 36.52 -46.68
C SER A 22 -14.94 36.70 -45.23
N ARG A 23 -14.47 37.78 -44.57
CA ARG A 23 -14.91 38.11 -43.18
C ARG A 23 -16.39 38.45 -43.08
N ARG A 24 -16.99 39.12 -44.08
CA ARG A 24 -18.43 39.39 -44.11
C ARG A 24 -19.25 38.10 -44.31
N LYS A 25 -18.80 37.14 -45.08
CA LYS A 25 -19.48 35.83 -45.23
C LYS A 25 -19.36 34.98 -43.96
N GLN A 26 -18.27 35.01 -43.22
CA GLN A 26 -18.13 34.34 -41.93
C GLN A 26 -19.01 34.95 -40.83
N LEU A 27 -19.22 36.27 -40.83
CA LEU A 27 -20.13 36.95 -39.88
C LEU A 27 -21.61 36.71 -40.20
N ALA A 28 -21.98 36.59 -41.50
CA ALA A 28 -23.36 36.30 -41.89
C ALA A 28 -23.79 34.84 -41.66
N GLY A 29 -22.84 33.91 -41.46
CA GLY A 29 -23.11 32.50 -41.22
C GLY A 29 -23.33 32.15 -39.70
N ARG A 30 -23.19 33.06 -38.77
CA ARG A 30 -23.55 32.83 -37.38
C ARG A 30 -25.06 32.78 -37.22
N LYS A 31 -25.67 31.63 -37.51
CA LYS A 31 -27.03 31.33 -37.12
C LYS A 31 -27.16 31.47 -35.61
N THR A 32 -27.89 32.48 -35.14
CA THR A 32 -28.28 32.62 -33.75
C THR A 32 -29.09 31.41 -33.36
N LEU A 33 -28.54 30.54 -32.54
CA LEU A 33 -29.28 29.42 -31.98
C LEU A 33 -30.51 29.95 -31.24
N PRO A 34 -31.70 29.36 -31.46
CA PRO A 34 -32.92 29.86 -30.86
C PRO A 34 -32.78 29.86 -29.34
N LYS A 35 -33.25 30.94 -28.70
CA LYS A 35 -33.16 31.21 -27.23
C LYS A 35 -33.66 30.04 -26.37
N ASN A 36 -34.49 29.18 -26.91
CA ASN A 36 -35.05 28.00 -26.23
C ASN A 36 -34.03 26.86 -26.00
N THR A 37 -33.05 26.68 -26.89
CA THR A 37 -32.03 25.63 -26.71
C THR A 37 -31.02 26.01 -25.62
N ARG A 38 -30.74 27.31 -25.42
CA ARG A 38 -29.89 27.79 -24.31
C ARG A 38 -30.52 27.60 -22.94
N ARG A 39 -31.88 27.76 -22.82
CA ARG A 39 -32.61 27.53 -21.55
C ARG A 39 -32.63 26.02 -21.17
N LYS A 40 -32.87 25.10 -22.13
CA LYS A 40 -32.85 23.65 -21.89
C LYS A 40 -31.43 23.19 -21.44
N LYS A 41 -30.38 23.68 -22.06
CA LYS A 41 -28.97 23.31 -21.71
C LYS A 41 -28.55 23.83 -20.33
N LYS A 42 -29.05 25.00 -19.89
CA LYS A 42 -28.81 25.53 -18.54
C LYS A 42 -29.58 24.75 -17.47
N ARG A 43 -30.81 24.27 -17.79
CA ARG A 43 -31.64 23.46 -16.86
C ARG A 43 -31.03 22.07 -16.67
N GLY A 44 -30.57 21.41 -17.72
CA GLY A 44 -29.91 20.11 -17.63
C GLY A 44 -28.59 20.16 -16.82
N ARG A 45 -27.81 21.22 -16.98
CA ARG A 45 -26.59 21.44 -16.18
C ARG A 45 -26.87 21.71 -14.70
N LYS A 46 -28.00 22.36 -14.38
CA LYS A 46 -28.42 22.58 -12.98
C LYS A 46 -28.92 21.29 -12.34
N MET A 47 -29.75 20.49 -13.06
CA MET A 47 -30.21 19.19 -12.57
C MET A 47 -29.03 18.20 -12.39
N LEU A 48 -28.08 18.16 -13.33
CA LEU A 48 -26.89 17.32 -13.20
C LEU A 48 -26.06 17.70 -11.95
N ARG A 49 -25.90 18.99 -11.68
CA ARG A 49 -25.20 19.44 -10.45
C ARG A 49 -25.95 19.09 -9.16
N ILE A 50 -27.28 19.18 -9.16
CA ILE A 50 -28.11 18.84 -8.01
C ILE A 50 -28.00 17.34 -7.65
N ILE A 51 -27.83 16.48 -8.66
CA ILE A 51 -27.68 15.01 -8.46
C ILE A 51 -26.22 14.66 -8.15
N MET A 52 -25.25 15.25 -8.85
CA MET A 52 -23.85 14.91 -8.70
C MET A 52 -23.23 15.36 -7.38
N ILE A 53 -23.67 16.52 -6.84
CA ILE A 53 -23.14 17.02 -5.55
C ILE A 53 -23.49 16.06 -4.39
N PRO A 54 -24.75 15.65 -4.16
CA PRO A 54 -25.06 14.70 -3.08
C PRO A 54 -24.43 13.32 -3.31
N LEU A 55 -24.31 12.86 -4.56
CA LEU A 55 -23.63 11.60 -4.87
C LEU A 55 -22.14 11.67 -4.50
N MET A 56 -21.48 12.77 -4.81
CA MET A 56 -20.08 13.01 -4.44
C MET A 56 -19.90 13.10 -2.91
N ILE A 57 -20.82 13.77 -2.21
CA ILE A 57 -20.81 13.85 -0.75
C ILE A 57 -21.01 12.45 -0.15
N LEU A 58 -21.93 11.66 -0.69
CA LEU A 58 -22.15 10.27 -0.25
C LEU A 58 -20.89 9.41 -0.47
N LEU A 59 -20.25 9.55 -1.63
CA LEU A 59 -19.00 8.84 -1.94
C LEU A 59 -17.88 9.23 -0.98
N LEU A 60 -17.71 10.53 -0.72
CA LEU A 60 -16.74 11.04 0.26
C LEU A 60 -17.05 10.55 1.66
N PHE A 61 -18.31 10.49 2.04
CA PHE A 61 -18.74 9.96 3.35
C PHE A 61 -18.45 8.45 3.47
N LEU A 62 -18.68 7.67 2.41
CA LEU A 62 -18.34 6.24 2.39
C LEU A 62 -16.84 6.01 2.45
N LEU A 63 -16.04 6.81 1.72
CA LEU A 63 -14.57 6.77 1.79
C LEU A 63 -14.06 7.16 3.17
N PHE A 64 -14.67 8.18 3.80
CA PHE A 64 -14.33 8.62 5.14
C PHE A 64 -14.68 7.56 6.20
N LYS A 65 -15.86 6.92 6.11
CA LYS A 65 -16.21 5.78 6.96
C LYS A 65 -15.22 4.61 6.79
N SER A 66 -14.85 4.27 5.56
CA SER A 66 -13.86 3.22 5.30
C SER A 66 -12.49 3.55 5.88
N CYS A 67 -12.08 4.82 5.81
CA CYS A 67 -10.83 5.29 6.40
C CYS A 67 -10.84 5.26 7.94
N ILE A 68 -11.97 5.65 8.57
CA ILE A 68 -12.14 5.57 10.03
C ILE A 68 -12.16 4.11 10.48
N GLN A 69 -12.87 3.23 9.76
CA GLN A 69 -12.92 1.81 10.09
C GLN A 69 -11.53 1.16 10.05
N LYS A 70 -10.70 1.49 9.03
CA LYS A 70 -9.30 1.03 9.00
C LYS A 70 -8.46 1.58 10.15
N LYS A 71 -8.66 2.85 10.54
CA LYS A 71 -7.91 3.47 11.64
C LYS A 71 -8.22 2.83 13.00
N ASN A 72 -9.43 2.28 13.17
CA ASN A 72 -9.86 1.66 14.43
C ASN A 72 -9.76 0.13 14.41
N GLN A 73 -9.20 -0.47 13.35
CA GLN A 73 -9.10 -1.93 13.23
C GLN A 73 -8.31 -2.58 14.38
N TYR A 74 -7.39 -1.84 15.00
CA TYR A 74 -6.53 -2.29 16.10
C TYR A 74 -6.69 -1.40 17.34
N ALA A 75 -7.84 -0.75 17.51
CA ALA A 75 -8.11 0.12 18.66
C ALA A 75 -8.22 -0.65 19.99
N ASP A 76 -8.43 -1.96 19.90
CA ASP A 76 -8.49 -2.91 21.01
C ASP A 76 -7.14 -3.57 21.32
N VAL A 77 -6.09 -3.28 20.56
CA VAL A 77 -4.74 -3.78 20.83
C VAL A 77 -4.12 -2.94 21.95
N ASP A 78 -3.73 -3.64 23.01
CA ASP A 78 -3.01 -3.10 24.15
C ASP A 78 -1.61 -3.73 24.25
N ALA A 79 -0.86 -3.39 25.30
CA ALA A 79 0.47 -3.93 25.55
C ALA A 79 0.45 -5.21 26.43
N THR A 80 -0.68 -5.90 26.53
CA THR A 80 -0.73 -7.17 27.26
C THR A 80 -0.09 -8.29 26.46
N GLN A 81 0.50 -9.25 27.16
CA GLN A 81 1.08 -10.44 26.54
C GLN A 81 0.00 -11.21 25.78
N PRO A 82 0.17 -11.45 24.47
CA PRO A 82 -0.76 -12.31 23.73
C PRO A 82 -0.66 -13.77 24.20
N GLU A 83 -1.74 -14.51 24.01
CA GLU A 83 -1.67 -15.96 24.11
C GLU A 83 -0.68 -16.52 23.08
N MET A 84 0.22 -17.41 23.53
CA MET A 84 1.23 -18.03 22.68
C MET A 84 1.58 -19.42 23.16
N ASP A 85 1.97 -20.27 22.23
CA ASP A 85 2.51 -21.60 22.53
C ASP A 85 4.04 -21.51 22.68
N ILE A 86 4.57 -21.94 23.82
CA ILE A 86 6.01 -21.89 24.11
C ILE A 86 6.64 -23.21 23.71
N GLN A 87 7.20 -23.28 22.52
CA GLN A 87 7.85 -24.45 21.95
C GLN A 87 9.34 -24.16 21.68
N LEU A 88 10.12 -23.96 22.72
CA LEU A 88 11.52 -23.60 22.57
C LEU A 88 12.29 -24.67 21.77
N LEU A 89 13.15 -24.18 20.88
CA LEU A 89 14.10 -25.02 20.14
C LEU A 89 15.11 -25.63 21.09
N ASP A 90 15.63 -26.80 20.76
CA ASP A 90 16.79 -27.37 21.45
C ASP A 90 18.01 -26.46 21.28
N VAL A 91 18.82 -26.31 22.33
CA VAL A 91 20.05 -25.51 22.23
C VAL A 91 21.04 -26.23 21.31
N ASN A 92 21.46 -25.55 20.24
CA ASN A 92 22.36 -26.08 19.22
C ASN A 92 23.00 -24.93 18.42
N PRO A 93 24.14 -25.13 17.74
CA PRO A 93 24.85 -24.08 17.03
C PRO A 93 24.17 -23.61 15.74
N TYR A 94 23.12 -24.26 15.24
CA TYR A 94 22.51 -23.96 13.94
C TYR A 94 21.22 -23.15 14.04
N SER A 95 20.46 -23.27 15.13
CA SER A 95 19.20 -22.53 15.26
C SER A 95 19.01 -21.86 16.63
N ARG A 96 19.57 -22.37 17.73
CA ARG A 96 19.49 -21.75 19.05
C ARG A 96 20.84 -21.86 19.76
N PRO A 97 21.76 -20.90 19.57
CA PRO A 97 23.10 -20.95 20.17
C PRO A 97 23.10 -20.82 21.69
N GLY A 98 22.01 -20.38 22.31
CA GLY A 98 21.92 -20.11 23.74
C GLY A 98 22.70 -18.86 24.16
N THR A 99 23.08 -18.01 23.19
CA THR A 99 23.77 -16.76 23.45
C THR A 99 22.78 -15.71 23.92
N THR A 100 23.04 -15.09 25.06
CA THR A 100 22.23 -13.98 25.56
C THR A 100 22.48 -12.71 24.81
N ILE A 101 21.47 -11.87 24.69
CA ILE A 101 21.56 -10.49 24.19
C ILE A 101 21.52 -9.53 25.36
N ASP A 102 22.42 -8.54 25.36
CA ASP A 102 22.53 -7.57 26.48
C ASP A 102 21.43 -6.51 26.41
N HIS A 103 21.08 -6.07 25.20
CA HIS A 103 20.07 -5.04 24.96
C HIS A 103 19.25 -5.38 23.71
N VAL A 104 17.95 -5.18 23.79
CA VAL A 104 17.06 -5.23 22.63
C VAL A 104 16.91 -3.81 22.09
N ASN A 105 17.46 -3.56 20.88
CA ASN A 105 17.40 -2.27 20.20
C ASN A 105 16.33 -2.23 19.09
N GLY A 106 15.67 -3.35 18.82
CA GLY A 106 14.64 -3.39 17.79
C GLY A 106 13.96 -4.74 17.65
N ILE A 107 12.90 -4.72 16.87
CA ILE A 107 12.16 -5.91 16.44
C ILE A 107 12.29 -5.98 14.92
N VAL A 108 12.67 -7.13 14.39
CA VAL A 108 12.75 -7.38 12.96
C VAL A 108 11.63 -8.33 12.57
N VAL A 109 10.81 -7.90 11.63
CA VAL A 109 9.70 -8.69 11.10
C VAL A 109 10.08 -9.22 9.72
N HIS A 110 9.99 -10.52 9.57
CA HIS A 110 10.22 -11.24 8.32
C HIS A 110 8.92 -11.93 7.87
N TYR A 111 8.87 -12.38 6.65
CA TYR A 111 7.92 -13.36 6.17
C TYR A 111 8.67 -14.65 5.85
N THR A 112 8.04 -15.79 6.08
CA THR A 112 8.71 -17.11 6.01
C THR A 112 9.26 -17.47 4.62
N ALA A 113 8.88 -16.77 3.56
CA ALA A 113 9.17 -17.08 2.16
C ALA A 113 8.81 -18.53 1.74
N ASN A 114 7.90 -19.15 2.51
CA ASN A 114 7.39 -20.50 2.31
C ASN A 114 5.85 -20.46 2.30
N PRO A 115 5.23 -20.11 1.16
CA PRO A 115 3.78 -19.90 1.06
C PRO A 115 2.98 -21.12 1.55
N GLY A 116 1.98 -20.88 2.40
CA GLY A 116 1.08 -21.90 2.91
C GLY A 116 1.64 -22.75 4.06
N SER A 117 2.89 -22.53 4.48
CA SER A 117 3.43 -23.21 5.67
C SER A 117 2.78 -22.71 6.95
N THR A 118 2.66 -23.60 7.93
CA THR A 118 2.15 -23.28 9.27
C THR A 118 3.25 -22.75 10.19
N ALA A 119 2.87 -22.16 11.34
CA ALA A 119 3.84 -21.80 12.36
C ALA A 119 4.60 -23.03 12.88
N GLN A 120 3.91 -24.16 13.01
CA GLN A 120 4.52 -25.42 13.43
C GLN A 120 5.56 -25.92 12.43
N ASP A 121 5.26 -25.91 11.13
CA ASP A 121 6.22 -26.34 10.08
C ASP A 121 7.52 -25.54 10.16
N ASN A 122 7.41 -24.22 10.34
CA ASN A 122 8.59 -23.33 10.41
C ASN A 122 9.36 -23.54 11.73
N ARG A 123 8.65 -23.71 12.86
CA ARG A 123 9.30 -24.07 14.14
C ARG A 123 10.05 -25.40 14.04
N ASP A 124 9.45 -26.41 13.44
CA ASP A 124 10.03 -27.74 13.30
C ASP A 124 11.20 -27.75 12.31
N TYR A 125 11.10 -26.97 11.25
CA TYR A 125 12.25 -26.70 10.35
C TYR A 125 13.43 -26.13 11.15
N PHE A 126 13.23 -25.07 11.94
CA PHE A 126 14.31 -24.50 12.75
C PHE A 126 14.90 -25.53 13.74
N ASN A 127 14.06 -26.33 14.39
CA ASN A 127 14.57 -27.35 15.31
C ASN A 127 15.31 -28.49 14.59
N GLY A 128 14.92 -28.83 13.36
CA GLY A 128 15.55 -29.85 12.53
C GLY A 128 16.95 -29.47 12.04
N LEU A 129 17.29 -28.17 12.01
CA LEU A 129 18.62 -27.70 11.61
C LEU A 129 19.73 -28.23 12.53
N LYS A 130 19.45 -28.60 13.77
CA LYS A 130 20.39 -29.27 14.67
C LYS A 130 20.90 -30.62 14.12
N ASP A 131 20.06 -31.29 13.30
CA ASP A 131 20.32 -32.60 12.75
C ASP A 131 20.79 -32.52 11.29
N SER A 132 20.18 -31.63 10.49
CA SER A 132 20.50 -31.48 9.06
C SER A 132 21.81 -30.70 8.81
N HIS A 133 22.11 -29.71 9.65
CA HIS A 133 23.27 -28.80 9.52
C HIS A 133 23.33 -28.04 8.18
N GLU A 134 22.24 -27.95 7.46
CA GLU A 134 22.23 -27.38 6.09
C GLU A 134 22.41 -25.85 6.08
N THR A 135 22.00 -25.16 7.13
CA THR A 135 22.12 -23.71 7.29
C THR A 135 22.00 -23.32 8.75
N SER A 136 22.20 -22.01 9.04
CA SER A 136 21.87 -21.45 10.33
C SER A 136 20.71 -20.47 10.18
N ALA A 137 19.56 -20.79 10.75
CA ALA A 137 18.37 -19.95 10.70
C ALA A 137 17.46 -20.21 11.90
N SER A 138 16.81 -19.17 12.40
CA SER A 138 15.76 -19.27 13.43
C SER A 138 15.09 -17.92 13.63
N SER A 139 14.02 -17.92 14.44
CA SER A 139 13.35 -16.71 14.90
C SER A 139 12.96 -16.84 16.37
N ASN A 140 12.80 -15.73 17.08
CA ASN A 140 12.27 -15.77 18.44
C ASN A 140 10.80 -16.17 18.43
N PHE A 141 10.03 -15.68 17.46
CA PHE A 141 8.62 -15.98 17.30
C PHE A 141 8.29 -16.35 15.86
N VAL A 142 7.29 -17.22 15.71
CA VAL A 142 6.63 -17.51 14.43
C VAL A 142 5.12 -17.26 14.61
N ILE A 143 4.52 -16.54 13.67
CA ILE A 143 3.08 -16.28 13.63
C ILE A 143 2.48 -17.02 12.44
N GLY A 144 1.50 -17.87 12.69
CA GLY A 144 0.86 -18.68 11.67
C GLY A 144 -0.26 -17.98 10.91
N LEU A 145 -0.87 -18.71 9.98
CA LEU A 145 -1.90 -18.21 9.08
C LEU A 145 -3.20 -17.83 9.80
N GLU A 146 -3.53 -18.54 10.89
CA GLU A 146 -4.71 -18.29 11.73
C GLU A 146 -4.40 -17.33 12.90
N GLY A 147 -3.17 -16.78 12.93
CA GLY A 147 -2.72 -15.84 13.94
C GLY A 147 -2.17 -16.48 15.21
N GLU A 148 -2.02 -17.80 15.24
CA GLU A 148 -1.35 -18.52 16.32
C GLU A 148 0.11 -18.06 16.45
N ILE A 149 0.61 -17.91 17.68
CA ILE A 149 1.98 -17.46 17.95
C ILE A 149 2.73 -18.61 18.61
N ILE A 150 3.89 -18.98 18.04
CA ILE A 150 4.81 -19.94 18.67
C ILE A 150 6.06 -19.17 19.09
N GLN A 151 6.45 -19.28 20.36
CA GLN A 151 7.74 -18.80 20.83
C GLN A 151 8.78 -19.92 20.68
N CYS A 152 9.76 -19.70 19.80
CA CYS A 152 10.83 -20.64 19.48
C CYS A 152 12.11 -20.41 20.29
N ILE A 153 12.40 -19.14 20.62
CA ILE A 153 13.60 -18.74 21.37
C ILE A 153 13.19 -17.67 22.41
N PRO A 154 13.72 -17.72 23.66
CA PRO A 154 13.48 -16.68 24.62
C PRO A 154 13.86 -15.30 24.14
N THR A 155 13.17 -14.24 24.58
CA THR A 155 13.43 -12.86 24.17
C THR A 155 14.82 -12.32 24.59
N TRP A 156 15.47 -12.97 25.54
CA TRP A 156 16.83 -12.64 25.98
C TRP A 156 17.92 -13.50 25.31
N GLU A 157 17.56 -14.36 24.35
CA GLU A 157 18.50 -15.16 23.58
C GLU A 157 18.50 -14.74 22.10
N MET A 158 19.67 -14.83 21.49
CA MET A 158 19.89 -14.51 20.09
C MET A 158 19.28 -15.57 19.17
N ALA A 159 18.57 -15.10 18.14
CA ALA A 159 18.12 -15.90 17.00
C ALA A 159 18.97 -15.61 15.74
N TYR A 160 19.02 -16.53 14.80
CA TYR A 160 19.71 -16.36 13.51
C TYR A 160 18.72 -15.89 12.43
N ALA A 161 18.33 -14.62 12.45
CA ALA A 161 17.33 -14.06 11.55
C ALA A 161 17.81 -12.81 10.78
N SER A 162 18.70 -12.02 11.35
CA SER A 162 18.93 -10.62 10.95
C SER A 162 20.42 -10.29 10.78
N ASN A 163 21.26 -11.29 10.54
CA ASN A 163 22.71 -11.14 10.34
C ASN A 163 23.39 -10.33 11.47
N ASP A 164 23.96 -9.19 11.15
CA ASP A 164 24.68 -8.33 12.12
C ASP A 164 23.76 -7.79 13.24
N ARG A 165 22.45 -7.84 13.04
CA ARG A 165 21.46 -7.41 14.04
C ARG A 165 20.94 -8.56 14.92
N ASN A 166 21.45 -9.78 14.76
CA ASN A 166 21.08 -10.91 15.63
C ASN A 166 21.37 -10.65 17.10
N ALA A 167 22.47 -9.91 17.39
CA ALA A 167 22.94 -9.65 18.74
C ALA A 167 22.11 -8.60 19.52
N ASP A 168 21.20 -7.89 18.87
CA ASP A 168 20.49 -6.76 19.47
C ASP A 168 19.02 -6.63 19.05
N THR A 169 18.44 -7.66 18.39
CA THR A 169 17.05 -7.64 17.96
C THR A 169 16.28 -8.90 18.33
N ILE A 170 14.98 -8.74 18.51
CA ILE A 170 14.00 -9.84 18.53
C ILE A 170 13.46 -10.00 17.12
N SER A 171 13.38 -11.23 16.65
CA SER A 171 12.85 -11.56 15.32
C SER A 171 11.48 -12.21 15.38
N ILE A 172 10.64 -11.88 14.41
CA ILE A 172 9.30 -12.43 14.22
C ILE A 172 9.19 -12.88 12.77
N GLU A 173 8.97 -14.17 12.54
CA GLU A 173 8.61 -14.75 11.25
C GLU A 173 7.10 -14.83 11.10
N CYS A 174 6.57 -14.30 9.99
CA CYS A 174 5.14 -14.33 9.70
C CYS A 174 4.84 -15.26 8.53
N CYS A 175 3.96 -16.23 8.73
CA CYS A 175 3.45 -17.06 7.66
C CYS A 175 2.55 -16.28 6.71
N HIS A 176 2.52 -16.69 5.46
CA HIS A 176 1.69 -16.08 4.42
C HIS A 176 1.10 -17.14 3.50
N PRO A 177 -0.15 -16.95 2.99
CA PRO A 177 -0.87 -18.01 2.28
C PRO A 177 -0.36 -18.27 0.86
N ASP A 178 0.21 -17.28 0.19
CA ASP A 178 0.57 -17.34 -1.23
C ASP A 178 1.85 -16.55 -1.57
N GLU A 179 2.30 -16.65 -2.81
CA GLU A 179 3.55 -16.06 -3.35
C GLU A 179 3.63 -14.51 -3.26
N ASN A 180 2.52 -13.83 -2.99
CA ASN A 180 2.54 -12.36 -2.90
C ASN A 180 3.09 -11.85 -1.56
N GLY A 181 3.31 -12.74 -0.59
CA GLY A 181 3.86 -12.43 0.73
C GLY A 181 2.93 -11.60 1.64
N LYS A 182 1.65 -11.47 1.26
CA LYS A 182 0.68 -10.72 2.05
C LYS A 182 0.17 -11.58 3.20
N PHE A 183 0.22 -11.04 4.41
CA PHE A 183 -0.29 -11.70 5.60
C PHE A 183 -1.82 -11.77 5.61
N THR A 184 -2.37 -12.77 6.27
CA THR A 184 -3.79 -12.80 6.60
C THR A 184 -4.12 -11.69 7.61
N ASP A 185 -5.40 -11.35 7.75
CA ASP A 185 -5.82 -10.39 8.78
C ASP A 185 -5.55 -10.93 10.19
N ALA A 186 -5.61 -12.26 10.40
CA ALA A 186 -5.31 -12.93 11.66
C ALA A 186 -3.80 -12.83 11.98
N THR A 187 -2.93 -13.22 11.04
CA THR A 187 -1.47 -13.06 11.17
C THR A 187 -1.09 -11.62 11.49
N TYR A 188 -1.66 -10.66 10.76
CA TYR A 188 -1.34 -9.24 10.96
C TYR A 188 -1.84 -8.71 12.31
N ARG A 189 -3.01 -9.13 12.79
CA ARG A 189 -3.52 -8.77 14.12
C ARG A 189 -2.60 -9.28 15.23
N SER A 190 -2.19 -10.55 15.15
CA SER A 190 -1.26 -11.15 16.11
C SER A 190 0.11 -10.48 16.07
N LEU A 191 0.61 -10.09 14.89
CA LEU A 191 1.85 -9.33 14.75
C LEU A 191 1.76 -7.98 15.47
N VAL A 192 0.66 -7.25 15.31
CA VAL A 192 0.45 -5.95 15.98
C VAL A 192 0.40 -6.13 17.50
N GLN A 193 -0.35 -7.13 18.00
CA GLN A 193 -0.47 -7.43 19.43
C GLN A 193 0.88 -7.84 20.04
N LEU A 194 1.59 -8.78 19.40
CA LEU A 194 2.91 -9.23 19.84
C LEU A 194 3.91 -8.07 19.89
N THR A 195 3.94 -7.25 18.83
CA THR A 195 4.85 -6.10 18.76
C THR A 195 4.51 -5.05 19.82
N ALA A 196 3.23 -4.78 20.09
CA ALA A 196 2.81 -3.86 21.14
C ALA A 196 3.30 -4.33 22.52
N TRP A 197 3.15 -5.62 22.84
CA TRP A 197 3.66 -6.20 24.09
C TRP A 197 5.19 -6.14 24.18
N LEU A 198 5.91 -6.48 23.11
CA LEU A 198 7.38 -6.46 23.10
C LEU A 198 7.98 -5.04 23.25
N CYS A 199 7.20 -4.00 22.95
CA CYS A 199 7.61 -2.59 23.07
C CYS A 199 7.24 -1.96 24.41
N ALA A 200 6.48 -2.62 25.28
CA ALA A 200 6.01 -2.10 26.59
C ALA A 200 7.02 -2.37 27.69
#